data_d43554c2d9844123215de9b0f8ee5470
#
_entry.id   d43554c2d9844123215de9b0f8ee5470
#
_cell.length_a   1.000
_cell.length_b   1.000
_cell.length_c   1.000
_cell.angle_alpha   90.00
_cell.angle_beta   90.00
_cell.angle_gamma   90.00
#
_symmetry.space_group_name_H-M   'P 1'
#
loop_
_entity.id
_entity.type
_entity.pdbx_description
1 polymer ?
#
loop_
_entity_poly.entity_id
_entity_poly.type
_entity_poly.pdbx_seq_one_letter_code
_entity_poly.pdbx_strand_id
1 'polypeptide(L)'
;DETLCESIVFVPNKLMEFTVPYGRLKVGYDKDAFSGESHRISVREPSEDEIYSERNIALNSHDLRGIKGVYPHAHANLVTRNEPCFFERNAIDGVCENKSHGNFPYHSWAAGAREDLEFYLDFGAEAEIEKIVFFLRADFPHDTYWKSIDVKLDGGETFTAEFCETADGQELVFDERKKTKSIHLTNFKQAVYPFSWAALSQIEVYGKYIKEDLSKMEIRCASNPKDVKHYTTDRLREEFHISKLFTKDNIRMVYSHIDRIITAGLMPIHHELRLEGGKELASDYFLERREMGCINIGGKGIIVVDGTEYEMNPRDGIYIGKGNKEIVFKCVDPENPPKFYVSSCPAHKEYPTVKIDITKAKKVPCGSAADCNKRVINQYIHP
;
A
#
# COMPACT_ATOMS: atom_id res chain seq x y z
N ASP A 1 -10.66 -3.47 -30.45
CA ASP A 1 -9.79 -2.96 -29.35
C ASP A 1 -9.16 -4.17 -28.70
N GLU A 2 -7.88 -4.45 -28.96
CA GLU A 2 -7.11 -5.46 -28.25
C GLU A 2 -6.55 -4.83 -26.97
N THR A 3 -6.74 -5.49 -25.82
CA THR A 3 -6.06 -5.14 -24.57
C THR A 3 -4.62 -5.62 -24.70
N LEU A 4 -3.67 -4.69 -24.83
CA LEU A 4 -2.25 -5.03 -25.01
C LEU A 4 -1.60 -5.53 -23.72
N CYS A 5 -2.05 -5.06 -22.57
CA CYS A 5 -1.56 -5.52 -21.27
C CYS A 5 -2.52 -5.14 -20.14
N GLU A 6 -2.57 -5.97 -19.10
CA GLU A 6 -3.33 -5.73 -17.88
C GLU A 6 -2.49 -6.10 -16.66
N SER A 7 -2.56 -5.29 -15.61
CA SER A 7 -1.89 -5.58 -14.35
C SER A 7 -2.66 -5.00 -13.17
N ILE A 8 -2.56 -5.65 -12.01
CA ILE A 8 -3.11 -5.16 -10.76
C ILE A 8 -2.01 -4.43 -10.01
N VAL A 9 -2.18 -3.13 -9.82
CA VAL A 9 -1.21 -2.27 -9.17
C VAL A 9 -1.74 -1.68 -7.87
N PHE A 10 -0.85 -1.52 -6.90
CA PHE A 10 -1.15 -0.83 -5.64
C PHE A 10 -0.70 0.62 -5.73
N VAL A 11 -1.64 1.56 -5.50
CA VAL A 11 -1.41 3.01 -5.61
C VAL A 11 -1.83 3.68 -4.29
N PRO A 12 -0.91 3.81 -3.31
CA PRO A 12 -1.23 4.33 -1.97
C PRO A 12 -1.91 5.70 -1.98
N ASN A 13 -1.49 6.57 -2.87
CA ASN A 13 -1.98 7.96 -2.94
C ASN A 13 -3.18 8.11 -3.88
N LYS A 14 -3.71 7.03 -4.45
CA LYS A 14 -4.82 7.05 -5.44
C LYS A 14 -4.57 7.95 -6.65
N LEU A 15 -3.32 8.25 -6.93
CA LEU A 15 -2.88 9.01 -8.10
C LEU A 15 -1.84 8.20 -8.84
N MET A 16 -2.13 7.85 -10.09
CA MET A 16 -1.21 7.20 -11.01
C MET A 16 -0.98 8.13 -12.21
N GLU A 17 0.28 8.46 -12.46
CA GLU A 17 0.70 9.20 -13.65
C GLU A 17 1.42 8.22 -14.58
N PHE A 18 0.96 8.11 -15.81
CA PHE A 18 1.60 7.30 -16.82
C PHE A 18 2.07 8.21 -17.96
N THR A 19 3.39 8.35 -18.09
CA THR A 19 3.98 9.08 -19.19
C THR A 19 4.05 8.18 -20.42
N VAL A 20 3.27 8.48 -21.44
CA VAL A 20 3.29 7.72 -22.69
C VAL A 20 4.69 7.76 -23.31
N PRO A 21 5.34 6.62 -23.51
CA PRO A 21 6.68 6.56 -24.09
C PRO A 21 6.66 7.02 -25.56
N TYR A 22 7.61 7.88 -25.87
CA TYR A 22 7.76 8.44 -27.22
C TYR A 22 9.19 8.25 -27.76
N GLY A 23 9.31 8.08 -29.07
CA GLY A 23 10.61 7.94 -29.74
C GLY A 23 11.40 6.74 -29.23
N ARG A 24 12.61 6.97 -28.73
CA ARG A 24 13.50 5.90 -28.22
C ARG A 24 12.95 5.15 -27.01
N LEU A 25 12.08 5.77 -26.23
CA LEU A 25 11.47 5.10 -25.06
C LEU A 25 10.49 3.99 -25.47
N LYS A 26 10.01 4.02 -26.71
CA LYS A 26 9.03 3.05 -27.23
C LYS A 26 9.62 1.65 -27.51
N VAL A 27 10.95 1.52 -27.60
CA VAL A 27 11.61 0.25 -27.97
C VAL A 27 11.38 -0.91 -26.99
N GLY A 28 11.02 -0.62 -25.75
CA GLY A 28 10.65 -1.62 -24.75
C GLY A 28 9.14 -1.96 -24.73
N TYR A 29 8.40 -1.59 -25.77
CA TYR A 29 6.97 -1.87 -25.92
C TYR A 29 6.68 -2.44 -27.30
N ASP A 30 5.53 -3.09 -27.45
CA ASP A 30 5.06 -3.54 -28.77
C ASP A 30 5.10 -2.38 -29.78
N LYS A 31 5.44 -2.71 -31.03
CA LYS A 31 5.55 -1.71 -32.11
C LYS A 31 4.26 -0.93 -32.34
N ASP A 32 3.12 -1.58 -32.08
CA ASP A 32 1.78 -1.01 -32.27
C ASP A 32 1.26 -0.30 -30.99
N ALA A 33 1.94 -0.48 -29.85
CA ALA A 33 1.64 0.26 -28.64
C ALA A 33 1.86 1.77 -28.86
N PHE A 34 0.95 2.59 -28.36
CA PHE A 34 0.99 4.07 -28.47
C PHE A 34 1.11 4.57 -29.91
N SER A 35 0.65 3.79 -30.90
CA SER A 35 0.54 4.18 -32.30
C SER A 35 -0.92 4.28 -32.70
N GLY A 36 -1.27 5.22 -33.58
CA GLY A 36 -2.65 5.45 -34.00
C GLY A 36 -3.25 6.75 -33.46
N GLU A 37 -4.51 7.00 -33.78
CA GLU A 37 -5.20 8.25 -33.47
C GLU A 37 -5.94 8.25 -32.12
N SER A 38 -6.20 7.06 -31.55
CA SER A 38 -6.87 6.93 -30.26
C SER A 38 -6.10 6.03 -29.31
N HIS A 39 -5.91 6.49 -28.09
CA HIS A 39 -5.28 5.74 -27.01
C HIS A 39 -6.23 5.64 -25.84
N ARG A 40 -6.32 4.49 -25.22
CA ARG A 40 -7.18 4.27 -24.06
C ARG A 40 -6.40 3.56 -22.96
N ILE A 41 -6.38 4.18 -21.78
CA ILE A 41 -6.01 3.53 -20.53
C ILE A 41 -7.29 3.49 -19.69
N SER A 42 -7.70 2.32 -19.24
CA SER A 42 -8.84 2.16 -18.34
C SER A 42 -8.35 1.66 -16.99
N VAL A 43 -8.92 2.19 -15.93
CA VAL A 43 -8.59 1.83 -14.55
C VAL A 43 -9.89 1.51 -13.82
N ARG A 44 -9.92 0.44 -13.06
CA ARG A 44 -10.99 0.10 -12.12
C ARG A 44 -10.41 -0.36 -10.79
N GLU A 45 -11.18 -0.26 -9.73
CA GLU A 45 -10.82 -0.93 -8.48
C GLU A 45 -10.99 -2.45 -8.69
N PRO A 46 -9.96 -3.27 -8.39
CA PRO A 46 -10.10 -4.72 -8.41
C PRO A 46 -10.97 -5.18 -7.24
N SER A 47 -11.61 -6.35 -7.38
CA SER A 47 -12.33 -6.98 -6.28
C SER A 47 -11.36 -7.46 -5.18
N GLU A 48 -11.86 -7.72 -3.98
CA GLU A 48 -11.04 -8.30 -2.91
C GLU A 48 -10.45 -9.66 -3.31
N ASP A 49 -11.21 -10.49 -4.01
CA ASP A 49 -10.73 -11.78 -4.49
C ASP A 49 -9.56 -11.62 -5.49
N GLU A 50 -9.64 -10.64 -6.39
CA GLU A 50 -8.53 -10.34 -7.31
C GLU A 50 -7.28 -9.84 -6.58
N ILE A 51 -7.44 -9.03 -5.52
CA ILE A 51 -6.32 -8.48 -4.73
C ILE A 51 -5.62 -9.58 -3.93
N TYR A 52 -6.39 -10.44 -3.25
CA TYR A 52 -5.88 -11.40 -2.28
C TYR A 52 -5.76 -12.83 -2.80
N SER A 53 -6.06 -13.08 -4.08
CA SER A 53 -5.81 -14.37 -4.73
C SER A 53 -4.33 -14.58 -5.06
N GLU A 54 -3.96 -15.84 -5.17
CA GLU A 54 -2.64 -16.28 -5.60
C GLU A 54 -2.39 -15.89 -7.05
N ARG A 55 -1.31 -15.16 -7.34
CA ARG A 55 -0.94 -14.73 -8.69
C ARG A 55 0.53 -14.31 -8.77
N ASN A 56 1.00 -13.97 -9.95
CA ASN A 56 2.24 -13.23 -10.11
C ASN A 56 2.04 -11.79 -9.60
N ILE A 57 2.53 -11.49 -8.39
CA ILE A 57 2.42 -10.16 -7.77
C ILE A 57 3.53 -9.20 -8.22
N ALA A 58 4.49 -9.68 -9.01
CA ALA A 58 5.54 -8.84 -9.62
C ALA A 58 5.09 -8.16 -10.91
N LEU A 59 3.97 -8.59 -11.50
CA LEU A 59 3.53 -8.09 -12.80
C LEU A 59 3.07 -6.64 -12.74
N ASN A 60 3.79 -5.76 -13.44
CA ASN A 60 3.39 -4.39 -13.71
C ASN A 60 3.85 -3.93 -15.11
N SER A 61 3.04 -4.19 -16.11
CA SER A 61 3.30 -3.77 -17.50
C SER A 61 3.32 -2.24 -17.69
N HIS A 62 2.83 -1.50 -16.71
CA HIS A 62 2.79 -0.03 -16.70
C HIS A 62 3.84 0.61 -15.78
N ASP A 63 4.79 -0.19 -15.28
CA ASP A 63 5.88 0.36 -14.48
C ASP A 63 6.72 1.33 -15.32
N LEU A 64 7.13 2.42 -14.70
CA LEU A 64 7.93 3.46 -15.33
C LEU A 64 9.16 3.78 -14.50
N ARG A 65 10.29 3.81 -15.17
CA ARG A 65 11.56 4.17 -14.54
C ARG A 65 11.52 5.54 -13.89
N GLY A 66 11.90 5.61 -12.62
CA GLY A 66 11.99 6.84 -11.85
C GLY A 66 10.66 7.40 -11.33
N ILE A 67 9.53 6.76 -11.61
CA ILE A 67 8.23 7.10 -11.02
C ILE A 67 8.02 6.25 -9.78
N LYS A 68 7.60 6.90 -8.69
CA LYS A 68 7.32 6.24 -7.41
C LYS A 68 5.83 6.30 -7.10
N GLY A 69 5.36 5.34 -6.30
CA GLY A 69 3.99 5.32 -5.79
C GLY A 69 3.01 4.50 -6.61
N VAL A 70 3.49 3.69 -7.56
CA VAL A 70 2.74 2.64 -8.24
C VAL A 70 3.53 1.35 -8.08
N TYR A 71 2.90 0.29 -7.57
CA TYR A 71 3.57 -0.95 -7.23
C TYR A 71 2.86 -2.15 -7.84
N PRO A 72 3.57 -3.26 -8.17
CA PRO A 72 5.01 -3.44 -7.96
C PRO A 72 5.85 -2.47 -8.78
N HIS A 73 7.01 -2.09 -8.25
CA HIS A 73 7.94 -1.18 -8.90
C HIS A 73 9.36 -1.77 -8.89
N ALA A 74 9.99 -1.80 -10.07
CA ALA A 74 11.36 -2.26 -10.22
C ALA A 74 12.33 -1.10 -10.32
N HIS A 75 13.49 -1.20 -9.66
CA HIS A 75 14.59 -0.31 -9.88
C HIS A 75 15.92 -1.04 -9.72
N ALA A 76 16.98 -0.54 -10.36
CA ALA A 76 18.31 -1.13 -10.32
C ALA A 76 19.38 -0.04 -10.21
N ASN A 77 20.54 -0.42 -9.65
CA ASN A 77 21.66 0.49 -9.54
C ASN A 77 22.36 0.75 -10.88
N LEU A 78 22.14 -0.12 -11.86
CA LEU A 78 22.78 -0.04 -13.17
C LEU A 78 21.89 -0.54 -14.30
N VAL A 79 21.94 0.15 -15.43
CA VAL A 79 21.31 -0.22 -16.70
C VAL A 79 22.32 -0.03 -17.83
N THR A 80 22.47 -1.04 -18.67
CA THR A 80 23.39 -1.00 -19.82
C THR A 80 23.15 0.22 -20.71
N ARG A 81 24.14 1.06 -20.87
CA ARG A 81 24.16 2.27 -21.73
C ARG A 81 22.96 3.23 -21.52
N ASN A 82 22.20 3.04 -20.44
CA ASN A 82 20.95 3.75 -20.18
C ASN A 82 19.97 3.66 -21.37
N GLU A 83 19.89 2.48 -22.01
CA GLU A 83 19.02 2.22 -23.15
C GLU A 83 17.67 1.64 -22.69
N PRO A 84 16.55 2.12 -23.22
CA PRO A 84 15.21 1.71 -22.77
C PRO A 84 14.90 0.22 -22.95
N CYS A 85 15.50 -0.46 -23.91
CA CYS A 85 15.35 -1.92 -24.08
C CYS A 85 16.04 -2.74 -22.96
N PHE A 86 16.80 -2.07 -22.06
CA PHE A 86 17.48 -2.71 -20.93
C PHE A 86 17.06 -2.15 -19.58
N PHE A 87 15.97 -1.39 -19.51
CA PHE A 87 15.47 -0.83 -18.26
C PHE A 87 14.95 -1.93 -17.30
N GLU A 88 15.06 -1.69 -16.02
CA GLU A 88 14.60 -2.55 -14.94
C GLU A 88 13.12 -2.93 -15.03
N ARG A 89 12.26 -2.00 -15.49
CA ARG A 89 10.84 -2.25 -15.68
C ARG A 89 10.53 -3.39 -16.65
N ASN A 90 11.44 -3.66 -17.59
CA ASN A 90 11.27 -4.71 -18.59
C ASN A 90 11.27 -6.11 -17.95
N ALA A 91 11.83 -6.25 -16.75
CA ALA A 91 11.85 -7.53 -16.05
C ALA A 91 10.55 -7.84 -15.27
N ILE A 92 9.55 -6.97 -15.31
CA ILE A 92 8.27 -7.16 -14.61
C ILE A 92 7.04 -6.87 -15.48
N ASP A 93 7.21 -6.74 -16.78
CA ASP A 93 6.12 -6.36 -17.69
C ASP A 93 5.30 -7.54 -18.24
N GLY A 94 5.69 -8.76 -17.94
CA GLY A 94 4.99 -9.98 -18.32
C GLY A 94 5.51 -10.63 -19.63
N VAL A 95 6.59 -10.10 -20.21
CA VAL A 95 7.18 -10.63 -21.45
C VAL A 95 8.36 -11.54 -21.12
N CYS A 96 8.20 -12.85 -21.39
CA CYS A 96 9.22 -13.87 -21.07
C CYS A 96 10.13 -14.22 -22.26
N GLU A 97 10.01 -13.54 -23.40
CA GLU A 97 10.81 -13.83 -24.60
C GLU A 97 12.29 -13.50 -24.36
N ASN A 98 13.14 -14.53 -24.41
CA ASN A 98 14.54 -14.43 -24.01
C ASN A 98 15.54 -15.10 -24.97
N LYS A 99 15.09 -15.48 -26.18
CA LYS A 99 15.93 -16.12 -27.22
C LYS A 99 16.70 -15.13 -28.08
N SER A 100 16.60 -13.86 -27.80
CA SER A 100 17.34 -12.78 -28.46
C SER A 100 17.47 -11.58 -27.49
N HIS A 101 18.00 -10.45 -27.97
CA HIS A 101 18.15 -9.24 -27.19
C HIS A 101 17.87 -8.00 -28.02
N GLY A 102 17.48 -6.90 -27.34
CA GLY A 102 17.24 -5.61 -27.98
C GLY A 102 15.82 -5.10 -27.75
N ASN A 103 15.13 -4.74 -28.83
CA ASN A 103 13.79 -4.19 -28.76
C ASN A 103 12.74 -5.28 -28.43
N PHE A 104 11.56 -4.85 -28.01
CA PHE A 104 10.40 -5.72 -27.82
C PHE A 104 10.27 -6.73 -28.97
N PRO A 105 10.00 -8.01 -28.69
CA PRO A 105 9.73 -8.62 -27.36
C PRO A 105 11.00 -9.12 -26.63
N TYR A 106 12.20 -8.84 -27.12
CA TYR A 106 13.49 -9.34 -26.59
C TYR A 106 14.17 -8.32 -25.67
N HIS A 107 13.40 -7.41 -25.09
CA HIS A 107 13.88 -6.46 -24.09
C HIS A 107 14.04 -7.17 -22.73
N SER A 108 14.86 -6.59 -21.85
CA SER A 108 15.21 -7.21 -20.57
C SER A 108 15.79 -6.16 -19.62
N TRP A 109 15.98 -6.49 -18.37
CA TRP A 109 16.95 -5.76 -17.57
C TRP A 109 18.34 -6.31 -17.83
N ALA A 110 19.25 -5.47 -18.31
CA ALA A 110 20.65 -5.79 -18.51
C ALA A 110 21.56 -4.73 -17.93
N ALA A 111 22.52 -5.14 -17.13
CA ALA A 111 23.39 -4.24 -16.35
C ALA A 111 24.88 -4.34 -16.69
N GLY A 112 25.23 -5.08 -17.74
CA GLY A 112 26.62 -5.31 -18.13
C GLY A 112 27.33 -6.31 -17.23
N ALA A 113 28.67 -6.37 -17.36
CA ALA A 113 29.51 -7.33 -16.65
C ALA A 113 30.09 -6.74 -15.36
N ARG A 114 29.25 -6.36 -14.39
CA ARG A 114 29.68 -5.85 -13.08
C ARG A 114 29.35 -6.87 -11.99
N GLU A 115 30.09 -6.81 -10.88
CA GLU A 115 29.89 -7.69 -9.72
C GLU A 115 29.01 -7.06 -8.64
N ASP A 116 28.89 -5.72 -8.62
CA ASP A 116 28.11 -4.95 -7.67
C ASP A 116 26.71 -4.61 -8.17
N LEU A 117 26.09 -5.54 -8.87
CA LEU A 117 24.72 -5.37 -9.36
C LEU A 117 23.71 -5.48 -8.23
N GLU A 118 22.70 -4.62 -8.31
CA GLU A 118 21.56 -4.63 -7.41
C GLU A 118 20.29 -4.40 -8.21
N PHE A 119 19.27 -5.22 -7.95
CA PHE A 119 17.94 -5.08 -8.49
C PHE A 119 16.93 -5.16 -7.36
N TYR A 120 16.03 -4.21 -7.31
CA TYR A 120 15.00 -4.09 -6.28
C TYR A 120 13.61 -4.23 -6.91
N LEU A 121 12.77 -4.98 -6.23
CA LEU A 121 11.36 -5.12 -6.55
C LEU A 121 10.55 -4.82 -5.28
N ASP A 122 9.81 -3.72 -5.31
CA ASP A 122 8.97 -3.27 -4.20
C ASP A 122 7.49 -3.57 -4.53
N PHE A 123 6.80 -4.26 -3.65
CA PHE A 123 5.37 -4.59 -3.78
C PHE A 123 4.46 -3.50 -3.23
N GLY A 124 4.99 -2.50 -2.53
CA GLY A 124 4.24 -1.40 -1.91
C GLY A 124 3.41 -1.79 -0.69
N ALA A 125 3.16 -3.09 -0.48
CA ALA A 125 2.45 -3.65 0.67
C ALA A 125 2.99 -5.03 1.01
N GLU A 126 2.68 -5.52 2.21
CA GLU A 126 3.11 -6.85 2.65
C GLU A 126 2.41 -7.96 1.87
N ALA A 127 3.18 -8.92 1.41
CA ALA A 127 2.72 -10.09 0.67
C ALA A 127 3.27 -11.38 1.28
N GLU A 128 2.57 -12.48 1.08
CA GLU A 128 3.05 -13.84 1.31
C GLU A 128 3.44 -14.45 -0.03
N ILE A 129 4.71 -14.81 -0.19
CA ILE A 129 5.24 -15.39 -1.42
C ILE A 129 5.59 -16.85 -1.23
N GLU A 130 5.39 -17.65 -2.28
CA GLU A 130 5.65 -19.10 -2.30
C GLU A 130 6.87 -19.44 -3.15
N LYS A 131 7.00 -18.78 -4.31
CA LYS A 131 8.11 -18.99 -5.22
C LYS A 131 8.43 -17.79 -6.08
N ILE A 132 9.64 -17.76 -6.59
CA ILE A 132 10.11 -16.79 -7.59
C ILE A 132 10.55 -17.56 -8.82
N VAL A 133 10.15 -17.08 -10.00
CA VAL A 133 10.57 -17.65 -11.29
C VAL A 133 11.39 -16.62 -12.04
N PHE A 134 12.56 -17.01 -12.51
CA PHE A 134 13.48 -16.16 -13.25
C PHE A 134 13.59 -16.62 -14.69
N PHE A 135 13.39 -15.73 -15.64
CA PHE A 135 13.63 -15.95 -17.06
C PHE A 135 14.90 -15.18 -17.44
N LEU A 136 16.02 -15.93 -17.60
CA LEU A 136 17.29 -15.34 -17.98
C LEU A 136 17.41 -15.32 -19.49
N ARG A 137 18.08 -14.31 -20.03
CA ARG A 137 18.37 -14.26 -21.46
C ARG A 137 19.36 -15.37 -21.82
N ALA A 138 19.05 -16.13 -22.86
CA ALA A 138 19.82 -17.27 -23.33
C ALA A 138 20.00 -17.25 -24.86
N ASP A 139 20.25 -16.07 -25.43
CA ASP A 139 20.47 -15.87 -26.88
C ASP A 139 21.94 -16.03 -27.28
N PHE A 140 22.18 -16.52 -28.48
CA PHE A 140 23.51 -16.54 -29.08
C PHE A 140 23.76 -15.23 -29.89
N PRO A 141 24.92 -14.60 -29.82
CA PRO A 141 26.18 -14.98 -29.13
C PRO A 141 26.30 -14.48 -27.68
N HIS A 142 25.21 -14.01 -27.05
CA HIS A 142 25.16 -13.49 -25.70
C HIS A 142 24.45 -14.44 -24.73
N ASP A 143 24.64 -15.75 -24.95
CA ASP A 143 24.13 -16.86 -24.19
C ASP A 143 24.74 -17.01 -22.79
N THR A 144 25.09 -15.88 -22.19
CA THR A 144 25.70 -15.82 -20.87
C THR A 144 24.63 -15.56 -19.82
N TYR A 145 24.75 -16.26 -18.71
CA TYR A 145 23.80 -16.19 -17.61
C TYR A 145 24.51 -16.02 -16.25
N TRP A 146 23.75 -15.68 -15.22
CA TRP A 146 24.26 -15.76 -13.86
C TRP A 146 24.12 -17.18 -13.34
N LYS A 147 25.19 -17.70 -12.73
CA LYS A 147 25.18 -19.00 -12.07
C LYS A 147 24.34 -18.99 -10.79
N SER A 148 24.38 -17.87 -10.07
CA SER A 148 23.55 -17.68 -8.88
C SER A 148 23.31 -16.20 -8.59
N ILE A 149 22.22 -15.94 -7.87
CA ILE A 149 21.80 -14.63 -7.38
C ILE A 149 21.35 -14.79 -5.94
N ASP A 150 21.74 -13.89 -5.04
CA ASP A 150 21.19 -13.83 -3.70
C ASP A 150 19.92 -13.00 -3.68
N VAL A 151 18.85 -13.58 -3.15
CA VAL A 151 17.51 -13.00 -2.98
C VAL A 151 17.33 -12.62 -1.51
N LYS A 152 17.33 -11.34 -1.20
CA LYS A 152 17.10 -10.83 0.15
C LYS A 152 15.68 -10.33 0.29
N LEU A 153 14.98 -10.77 1.32
CA LEU A 153 13.66 -10.26 1.71
C LEU A 153 13.82 -9.09 2.68
N ASP A 154 12.81 -8.23 2.80
CA ASP A 154 12.85 -7.06 3.69
C ASP A 154 13.02 -7.43 5.18
N GLY A 155 12.58 -8.62 5.59
CA GLY A 155 12.81 -9.21 6.93
C GLY A 155 14.26 -9.64 7.20
N GLY A 156 15.19 -9.48 6.23
CA GLY A 156 16.59 -9.80 6.36
C GLY A 156 16.99 -11.23 6.01
N GLU A 157 16.04 -12.14 5.73
CA GLU A 157 16.33 -13.47 5.22
C GLU A 157 16.95 -13.39 3.82
N THR A 158 17.91 -14.28 3.55
CA THR A 158 18.59 -14.35 2.26
C THR A 158 18.58 -15.78 1.75
N PHE A 159 18.23 -15.94 0.48
CA PHE A 159 18.17 -17.21 -0.25
C PHE A 159 19.06 -17.11 -1.48
N THR A 160 19.72 -18.17 -1.86
CA THR A 160 20.50 -18.22 -3.10
C THR A 160 19.73 -18.98 -4.16
N ALA A 161 19.38 -18.32 -5.26
CA ALA A 161 18.86 -18.96 -6.46
C ALA A 161 20.02 -19.40 -7.34
N GLU A 162 20.04 -20.68 -7.71
CA GLU A 162 21.03 -21.27 -8.62
C GLU A 162 20.43 -21.48 -10.00
N PHE A 163 21.23 -21.25 -11.04
CA PHE A 163 20.74 -21.28 -12.42
C PHE A 163 21.64 -22.13 -13.31
N CYS A 164 21.00 -22.67 -14.35
CA CYS A 164 21.67 -23.30 -15.49
C CYS A 164 21.37 -22.54 -16.79
N GLU A 165 22.06 -22.91 -17.85
CA GLU A 165 21.86 -22.31 -19.18
C GLU A 165 20.58 -22.88 -19.81
N THR A 166 19.50 -22.12 -19.73
CA THR A 166 18.20 -22.43 -20.34
C THR A 166 17.39 -21.17 -20.58
N ALA A 167 16.54 -21.21 -21.59
CA ALA A 167 15.54 -20.20 -21.89
C ALA A 167 14.25 -20.36 -21.07
N ASP A 168 14.08 -21.51 -20.39
CA ASP A 168 12.91 -21.79 -19.58
C ASP A 168 12.98 -21.07 -18.24
N GLY A 169 11.82 -20.86 -17.62
CA GLY A 169 11.73 -20.28 -16.28
C GLY A 169 12.38 -21.19 -15.23
N GLN A 170 13.22 -20.62 -14.37
CA GLN A 170 13.93 -21.31 -13.30
C GLN A 170 13.41 -20.85 -11.94
N GLU A 171 13.02 -21.80 -11.09
CA GLU A 171 12.28 -21.54 -9.87
C GLU A 171 13.17 -21.54 -8.63
N LEU A 172 12.97 -20.55 -7.76
CA LEU A 172 13.33 -20.60 -6.35
C LEU A 172 12.04 -20.80 -5.54
N VAL A 173 11.87 -22.00 -4.99
CA VAL A 173 10.70 -22.39 -4.20
C VAL A 173 11.07 -22.32 -2.71
N PHE A 174 10.23 -21.70 -1.89
CA PHE A 174 10.42 -21.62 -0.44
C PHE A 174 9.78 -22.84 0.24
N ASP A 175 10.44 -23.37 1.27
CA ASP A 175 9.90 -24.49 2.07
C ASP A 175 8.60 -24.12 2.80
N GLU A 176 8.46 -22.85 3.12
CA GLU A 176 7.25 -22.23 3.69
C GLU A 176 7.05 -20.84 3.10
N ARG A 177 5.82 -20.36 3.04
CA ARG A 177 5.51 -19.02 2.56
C ARG A 177 6.26 -17.96 3.35
N LYS A 178 6.85 -17.01 2.64
CA LYS A 178 7.63 -15.92 3.21
C LYS A 178 6.85 -14.61 3.14
N LYS A 179 6.86 -13.86 4.24
CA LYS A 179 6.27 -12.52 4.29
C LYS A 179 7.32 -11.49 3.92
N THR A 180 6.99 -10.64 2.96
CA THR A 180 7.89 -9.58 2.53
C THR A 180 7.13 -8.45 1.84
N LYS A 181 7.70 -7.24 1.89
CA LYS A 181 7.23 -6.07 1.11
C LYS A 181 8.07 -5.83 -0.13
N SER A 182 9.28 -6.40 -0.15
CA SER A 182 10.22 -6.18 -1.24
C SER A 182 11.20 -7.33 -1.40
N ILE A 183 11.79 -7.42 -2.57
CA ILE A 183 12.88 -8.34 -2.89
C ILE A 183 14.06 -7.51 -3.35
N HIS A 184 15.25 -7.81 -2.80
CA HIS A 184 16.51 -7.23 -3.22
C HIS A 184 17.44 -8.32 -3.75
N LEU A 185 17.71 -8.28 -5.05
CA LEU A 185 18.64 -9.19 -5.71
C LEU A 185 20.05 -8.62 -5.65
N THR A 186 20.99 -9.42 -5.18
CA THR A 186 22.41 -9.04 -4.99
C THR A 186 23.33 -10.20 -5.32
N ASN A 187 24.64 -9.97 -5.25
CA ASN A 187 25.65 -11.02 -5.36
C ASN A 187 25.51 -11.88 -6.63
N PHE A 188 25.30 -11.21 -7.76
CA PHE A 188 25.17 -11.86 -9.07
C PHE A 188 26.47 -12.53 -9.48
N LYS A 189 26.51 -13.87 -9.49
CA LYS A 189 27.67 -14.66 -9.88
C LYS A 189 27.57 -15.07 -11.34
N GLN A 190 28.52 -14.64 -12.14
CA GLN A 190 28.60 -14.97 -13.57
C GLN A 190 28.92 -16.46 -13.79
N ALA A 191 28.26 -17.09 -14.76
CA ALA A 191 28.55 -18.48 -15.15
C ALA A 191 29.81 -18.58 -16.02
N VAL A 192 30.04 -17.58 -16.86
CA VAL A 192 31.20 -17.52 -17.77
C VAL A 192 31.99 -16.23 -17.52
N TYR A 193 33.23 -16.35 -17.15
CA TYR A 193 34.16 -15.24 -16.94
C TYR A 193 35.13 -15.15 -18.13
N PRO A 194 35.58 -13.95 -18.58
CA PRO A 194 35.38 -12.62 -17.95
C PRO A 194 34.30 -11.75 -18.59
N PHE A 195 33.61 -12.17 -19.62
CA PHE A 195 32.73 -11.31 -20.44
C PHE A 195 31.29 -11.83 -20.47
N SER A 196 30.60 -11.72 -19.35
CA SER A 196 29.21 -12.09 -19.26
C SER A 196 28.30 -10.85 -19.37
N TRP A 197 27.40 -10.88 -20.32
CA TRP A 197 26.35 -9.87 -20.52
C TRP A 197 24.98 -10.45 -20.14
N ALA A 198 24.96 -11.18 -19.03
CA ALA A 198 23.72 -11.78 -18.53
C ALA A 198 22.64 -10.72 -18.33
N ALA A 199 21.40 -11.13 -18.57
CA ALA A 199 20.24 -10.27 -18.45
C ALA A 199 19.04 -11.04 -17.90
N LEU A 200 18.15 -10.34 -17.24
CA LEU A 200 16.89 -10.82 -16.69
C LEU A 200 15.77 -10.34 -17.61
N SER A 201 15.17 -11.28 -18.39
CA SER A 201 14.05 -10.97 -19.26
C SER A 201 12.79 -10.77 -18.46
N GLN A 202 12.53 -11.66 -17.47
CA GLN A 202 11.36 -11.55 -16.59
C GLN A 202 11.67 -12.13 -15.21
N ILE A 203 11.11 -11.53 -14.17
CA ILE A 203 10.97 -12.10 -12.85
C ILE A 203 9.49 -12.16 -12.49
N GLU A 204 9.04 -13.33 -12.08
CA GLU A 204 7.69 -13.54 -11.58
C GLU A 204 7.76 -13.94 -10.12
N VAL A 205 6.88 -13.38 -9.31
CA VAL A 205 6.78 -13.70 -7.89
C VAL A 205 5.37 -14.19 -7.60
N TYR A 206 5.25 -15.47 -7.30
CA TYR A 206 3.95 -16.08 -7.00
C TYR A 206 3.65 -15.99 -5.52
N GLY A 207 2.52 -15.38 -5.24
CA GLY A 207 2.05 -15.10 -3.91
C GLY A 207 0.79 -14.26 -3.92
N LYS A 208 0.42 -13.77 -2.77
CA LYS A 208 -0.75 -12.91 -2.57
C LYS A 208 -0.45 -11.80 -1.57
N TYR A 209 -1.14 -10.68 -1.72
CA TYR A 209 -1.11 -9.63 -0.68
C TYR A 209 -1.77 -10.11 0.60
N ILE A 210 -1.26 -9.65 1.74
CA ILE A 210 -1.83 -9.97 3.05
C ILE A 210 -2.97 -9.00 3.32
N LYS A 211 -4.16 -9.55 3.57
CA LYS A 211 -5.27 -8.75 4.05
C LYS A 211 -4.97 -8.31 5.48
N GLU A 212 -4.92 -7.00 5.71
CA GLU A 212 -4.72 -6.45 7.03
C GLU A 212 -5.86 -6.90 7.97
N ASP A 213 -5.51 -7.54 9.06
CA ASP A 213 -6.49 -7.92 10.10
C ASP A 213 -6.86 -6.68 10.93
N LEU A 214 -7.91 -5.99 10.50
CA LEU A 214 -8.43 -4.81 11.20
C LEU A 214 -9.26 -5.16 12.44
N SER A 215 -9.49 -6.44 12.74
CA SER A 215 -10.19 -6.88 13.96
C SER A 215 -9.37 -6.61 15.21
N LYS A 216 -8.06 -6.46 15.08
CA LYS A 216 -7.15 -6.16 16.18
C LYS A 216 -6.86 -4.68 16.27
N MET A 217 -6.86 -4.18 17.52
CA MET A 217 -6.41 -2.83 17.81
C MET A 217 -4.91 -2.71 17.59
N GLU A 218 -4.48 -1.78 16.75
CA GLU A 218 -3.06 -1.46 16.58
C GLU A 218 -2.55 -0.73 17.83
N ILE A 219 -1.42 -1.17 18.39
CA ILE A 219 -0.81 -0.55 19.56
C ILE A 219 0.46 0.17 19.15
N ARG A 220 0.55 1.45 19.49
CA ARG A 220 1.74 2.29 19.29
C ARG A 220 2.35 2.71 20.60
N CYS A 221 3.62 2.38 20.81
CA CYS A 221 4.40 2.82 21.95
C CYS A 221 4.74 4.31 21.85
N ALA A 222 4.99 4.96 22.97
CA ALA A 222 5.46 6.33 22.98
C ALA A 222 6.91 6.39 22.50
N SER A 223 7.17 7.18 21.47
CA SER A 223 8.52 7.44 20.96
C SER A 223 9.24 8.50 21.81
N ASN A 224 10.53 8.30 22.04
CA ASN A 224 11.33 9.31 22.77
C ASN A 224 11.54 10.55 21.88
N PRO A 225 11.20 11.78 22.35
CA PRO A 225 11.36 12.99 21.56
C PRO A 225 12.79 13.27 21.08
N LYS A 226 13.81 12.74 21.76
CA LYS A 226 15.22 12.89 21.34
C LYS A 226 15.52 12.03 20.13
N ASP A 227 14.94 10.84 20.07
CA ASP A 227 15.15 9.87 18.97
C ASP A 227 14.37 10.27 17.72
N VAL A 228 13.15 10.80 17.89
CA VAL A 228 12.29 11.27 16.79
C VAL A 228 12.97 12.27 15.86
N LYS A 229 13.90 13.08 16.39
CA LYS A 229 14.65 14.06 15.58
C LYS A 229 15.52 13.42 14.50
N HIS A 230 15.81 12.13 14.62
CA HIS A 230 16.64 11.36 13.70
C HIS A 230 15.83 10.38 12.84
N TYR A 231 14.51 10.38 12.97
CA TYR A 231 13.65 9.49 12.20
C TYR A 231 13.60 9.92 10.72
N THR A 232 13.67 8.94 9.85
CA THR A 232 13.37 9.12 8.42
C THR A 232 11.89 9.41 8.22
N THR A 233 11.52 9.90 7.05
CA THR A 233 10.11 10.14 6.69
C THR A 233 9.27 8.86 6.83
N ASP A 234 9.81 7.72 6.41
CA ASP A 234 9.11 6.44 6.49
C ASP A 234 8.86 6.04 7.94
N ARG A 235 9.85 6.16 8.80
CA ARG A 235 9.69 5.89 10.23
C ARG A 235 8.73 6.87 10.91
N LEU A 236 8.73 8.15 10.54
CA LEU A 236 7.76 9.12 11.04
C LEU A 236 6.32 8.74 10.63
N ARG A 237 6.14 8.22 9.42
CA ARG A 237 4.85 7.72 8.94
C ARG A 237 4.42 6.47 9.70
N GLU A 238 5.31 5.53 9.91
CA GLU A 238 5.05 4.31 10.67
C GLU A 238 4.61 4.62 12.11
N GLU A 239 5.34 5.48 12.80
CA GLU A 239 5.10 5.80 14.22
C GLU A 239 3.87 6.72 14.44
N PHE A 240 3.61 7.68 13.54
CA PHE A 240 2.66 8.77 13.81
C PHE A 240 1.52 8.89 12.80
N HIS A 241 1.61 8.27 11.62
CA HIS A 241 0.60 8.44 10.59
C HIS A 241 -0.32 7.21 10.48
N ILE A 242 -1.62 7.43 10.47
CA ILE A 242 -2.63 6.40 10.19
C ILE A 242 -3.10 6.61 8.75
N SER A 243 -2.51 5.87 7.82
CA SER A 243 -2.71 6.08 6.37
C SER A 243 -4.09 5.68 5.86
N LYS A 244 -4.73 4.67 6.49
CA LYS A 244 -6.04 4.13 6.09
C LYS A 244 -6.97 4.08 7.30
N LEU A 245 -7.41 5.25 7.77
CA LEU A 245 -8.30 5.31 8.93
C LEU A 245 -9.71 4.79 8.62
N PHE A 246 -10.23 5.01 7.41
CA PHE A 246 -11.56 4.58 7.01
C PHE A 246 -11.48 3.45 5.98
N THR A 247 -11.93 2.27 6.38
CA THR A 247 -12.05 1.08 5.53
C THR A 247 -13.49 0.63 5.52
N LYS A 248 -14.02 0.29 4.34
CA LYS A 248 -15.41 -0.16 4.15
C LYS A 248 -15.75 -1.32 5.10
N ASP A 249 -16.86 -1.21 5.80
CA ASP A 249 -17.40 -2.24 6.72
C ASP A 249 -16.42 -2.70 7.81
N ASN A 250 -15.52 -1.81 8.23
CA ASN A 250 -14.51 -2.12 9.23
C ASN A 250 -14.34 -1.00 10.26
N ILE A 251 -13.76 -1.39 11.39
CA ILE A 251 -13.31 -0.52 12.47
C ILE A 251 -11.79 -0.55 12.49
N ARG A 252 -11.15 0.56 12.18
CA ARG A 252 -9.72 0.73 12.40
C ARG A 252 -9.49 1.44 13.71
N MET A 253 -8.81 0.79 14.66
CA MET A 253 -8.46 1.40 15.96
C MET A 253 -6.96 1.41 16.15
N VAL A 254 -6.44 2.55 16.58
CA VAL A 254 -5.04 2.73 16.97
C VAL A 254 -4.98 3.25 18.41
N TYR A 255 -4.42 2.44 19.29
CA TYR A 255 -4.16 2.79 20.68
C TYR A 255 -2.76 3.37 20.82
N SER A 256 -2.65 4.59 21.26
CA SER A 256 -1.37 5.23 21.58
C SER A 256 -1.09 5.17 23.08
N HIS A 257 0.13 4.77 23.44
CA HIS A 257 0.61 4.87 24.82
C HIS A 257 0.84 6.34 25.26
N ILE A 258 0.79 7.30 24.33
CA ILE A 258 0.75 8.72 24.67
C ILE A 258 -0.67 9.04 25.17
N ASP A 259 -0.79 9.36 26.46
CA ASP A 259 -2.04 9.64 27.17
C ASP A 259 -3.13 8.57 27.03
N ARG A 260 -2.78 7.37 26.57
CA ARG A 260 -3.70 6.25 26.34
C ARG A 260 -4.89 6.63 25.45
N ILE A 261 -4.64 7.47 24.45
CA ILE A 261 -5.64 7.87 23.48
C ILE A 261 -5.87 6.76 22.45
N ILE A 262 -7.12 6.52 22.10
CA ILE A 262 -7.49 5.69 20.94
C ILE A 262 -8.02 6.63 19.86
N THR A 263 -7.46 6.50 18.66
CA THR A 263 -8.01 7.08 17.45
C THR A 263 -8.64 5.96 16.63
N ALA A 264 -9.91 6.13 16.25
CA ALA A 264 -10.58 5.13 15.41
C ALA A 264 -11.33 5.77 14.24
N GLY A 265 -11.44 5.00 13.16
CA GLY A 265 -12.28 5.29 12.02
C GLY A 265 -13.23 4.14 11.76
N LEU A 266 -14.50 4.45 11.57
CA LEU A 266 -15.57 3.49 11.30
C LEU A 266 -16.32 3.93 10.05
N MET A 267 -16.51 3.00 9.12
CA MET A 267 -17.20 3.26 7.85
C MET A 267 -18.18 2.10 7.53
N PRO A 268 -19.32 2.03 8.24
CA PRO A 268 -20.35 1.05 7.94
C PRO A 268 -20.97 1.35 6.56
N ILE A 269 -21.18 0.31 5.76
CA ILE A 269 -21.86 0.40 4.45
C ILE A 269 -22.96 -0.66 4.37
N HIS A 270 -22.58 -1.95 4.44
CA HIS A 270 -23.48 -3.09 4.23
C HIS A 270 -23.97 -3.71 5.53
N HIS A 271 -23.26 -3.48 6.63
CA HIS A 271 -23.64 -3.95 7.96
C HIS A 271 -23.27 -2.94 9.04
N GLU A 272 -23.90 -3.05 10.19
CA GLU A 272 -23.60 -2.23 11.35
C GLU A 272 -22.25 -2.61 11.99
N LEU A 273 -21.58 -1.61 12.56
CA LEU A 273 -20.31 -1.80 13.27
C LEU A 273 -20.51 -1.56 14.77
N ARG A 274 -19.94 -2.44 15.61
CA ARG A 274 -20.04 -2.37 17.06
C ARG A 274 -18.67 -2.14 17.68
N LEU A 275 -18.59 -1.21 18.65
CA LEU A 275 -17.37 -1.01 19.43
C LEU A 275 -17.31 -2.03 20.58
N GLU A 276 -16.23 -2.79 20.61
CA GLU A 276 -15.96 -3.78 21.64
C GLU A 276 -14.74 -3.40 22.48
N GLY A 277 -14.68 -3.88 23.73
CA GLY A 277 -13.57 -3.61 24.65
C GLY A 277 -12.25 -4.21 24.16
N GLY A 278 -12.31 -5.41 23.63
CA GLY A 278 -11.15 -6.13 23.15
C GLY A 278 -10.16 -6.55 24.24
N LYS A 279 -9.22 -7.41 23.84
CA LYS A 279 -8.18 -7.94 24.75
C LYS A 279 -7.22 -6.84 25.23
N GLU A 280 -6.93 -5.87 24.36
CA GLU A 280 -5.95 -4.80 24.58
C GLU A 280 -6.39 -3.84 25.67
N LEU A 281 -7.70 -3.64 25.85
CA LEU A 281 -8.25 -2.77 26.88
C LEU A 281 -8.50 -3.50 28.21
N ALA A 282 -8.50 -4.82 28.19
CA ALA A 282 -8.84 -5.65 29.36
C ALA A 282 -10.13 -5.16 30.07
N SER A 283 -11.16 -4.87 29.26
CA SER A 283 -12.45 -4.33 29.68
C SER A 283 -13.60 -5.13 29.06
N ASP A 284 -14.72 -5.22 29.75
CA ASP A 284 -15.90 -5.98 29.29
C ASP A 284 -16.60 -5.28 28.12
N TYR A 285 -16.51 -3.96 28.05
CA TYR A 285 -17.03 -3.13 26.97
C TYR A 285 -16.18 -1.88 26.75
N PHE A 286 -16.27 -1.25 25.60
CA PHE A 286 -15.33 -0.21 25.16
C PHE A 286 -15.25 0.99 26.11
N LEU A 287 -16.38 1.49 26.62
CA LEU A 287 -16.43 2.67 27.50
C LEU A 287 -16.50 2.34 29.00
N GLU A 288 -16.06 1.14 29.42
CA GLU A 288 -16.01 0.79 30.83
C GLU A 288 -15.15 1.76 31.67
N ARG A 289 -14.02 2.19 31.10
CA ARG A 289 -13.03 3.06 31.75
C ARG A 289 -12.65 4.28 30.91
N ARG A 290 -13.39 4.53 29.86
CA ARG A 290 -13.10 5.55 28.83
C ARG A 290 -14.34 6.36 28.50
N GLU A 291 -14.12 7.49 27.88
CA GLU A 291 -15.14 8.30 27.19
C GLU A 291 -14.71 8.52 25.74
N MET A 292 -15.60 8.97 24.90
CA MET A 292 -15.28 9.24 23.51
C MET A 292 -16.01 10.45 22.94
N GLY A 293 -15.32 11.13 22.03
CA GLY A 293 -15.91 12.05 21.07
C GLY A 293 -15.93 11.42 19.69
N CYS A 294 -17.01 11.63 18.95
CA CYS A 294 -17.11 11.19 17.57
C CYS A 294 -17.59 12.34 16.68
N ILE A 295 -16.98 12.49 15.51
CA ILE A 295 -17.42 13.43 14.46
C ILE A 295 -17.69 12.63 13.19
N ASN A 296 -18.86 12.84 12.59
CA ASN A 296 -19.15 12.27 11.28
C ASN A 296 -18.60 13.18 10.16
N ILE A 297 -17.63 12.70 9.42
CA ILE A 297 -17.00 13.44 8.30
C ILE A 297 -17.40 12.88 6.91
N GLY A 298 -18.35 11.95 6.87
CA GLY A 298 -18.91 11.36 5.65
C GLY A 298 -20.35 11.77 5.41
N GLY A 299 -21.12 10.89 4.74
CA GLY A 299 -22.55 11.03 4.55
C GLY A 299 -23.37 10.87 5.84
N LYS A 300 -24.68 10.87 5.75
CA LYS A 300 -25.56 10.71 6.90
C LYS A 300 -25.44 9.30 7.49
N GLY A 301 -25.35 9.19 8.82
CA GLY A 301 -25.35 7.92 9.54
C GLY A 301 -26.10 8.00 10.86
N ILE A 302 -26.12 6.89 11.60
CA ILE A 302 -26.78 6.78 12.90
C ILE A 302 -25.78 6.15 13.88
N ILE A 303 -25.73 6.70 15.09
CA ILE A 303 -25.04 6.08 16.23
C ILE A 303 -26.10 5.68 17.25
N VAL A 304 -26.09 4.41 17.65
CA VAL A 304 -26.97 3.88 18.70
C VAL A 304 -26.13 3.74 19.95
N VAL A 305 -26.59 4.33 21.05
CA VAL A 305 -25.94 4.25 22.38
C VAL A 305 -26.95 3.68 23.36
N ASP A 306 -26.69 2.49 23.86
CA ASP A 306 -27.57 1.75 24.79
C ASP A 306 -29.05 1.79 24.35
N GLY A 307 -29.30 1.52 23.05
CA GLY A 307 -30.63 1.49 22.43
C GLY A 307 -31.19 2.88 22.01
N THR A 308 -30.53 3.99 22.35
CA THR A 308 -30.94 5.33 21.90
C THR A 308 -30.27 5.70 20.60
N GLU A 309 -31.05 6.03 19.57
CA GLU A 309 -30.55 6.41 18.25
C GLU A 309 -30.26 7.90 18.14
N TYR A 310 -29.09 8.23 17.60
CA TYR A 310 -28.64 9.58 17.29
C TYR A 310 -28.35 9.68 15.80
N GLU A 311 -29.18 10.41 15.06
CA GLU A 311 -28.89 10.74 13.67
C GLU A 311 -27.67 11.68 13.62
N MET A 312 -26.71 11.36 12.75
CA MET A 312 -25.45 12.11 12.58
C MET A 312 -25.35 12.62 11.15
N ASN A 313 -25.66 13.87 10.94
CA ASN A 313 -25.42 14.53 9.66
C ASN A 313 -23.90 14.80 9.45
N PRO A 314 -23.46 15.09 8.21
CA PRO A 314 -22.09 15.50 7.96
C PRO A 314 -21.64 16.63 8.88
N ARG A 315 -20.54 16.42 9.58
CA ARG A 315 -19.91 17.30 10.57
C ARG A 315 -20.65 17.42 11.92
N ASP A 316 -21.71 16.66 12.16
CA ASP A 316 -22.25 16.54 13.51
C ASP A 316 -21.24 15.83 14.42
N GLY A 317 -21.21 16.21 15.67
CA GLY A 317 -20.44 15.57 16.74
C GLY A 317 -21.34 14.91 17.77
N ILE A 318 -20.77 13.93 18.49
CA ILE A 318 -21.40 13.34 19.67
C ILE A 318 -20.31 13.08 20.72
N TYR A 319 -20.62 13.44 21.95
CA TYR A 319 -19.87 13.00 23.11
C TYR A 319 -20.61 11.85 23.77
N ILE A 320 -19.90 10.75 24.07
CA ILE A 320 -20.44 9.58 24.77
C ILE A 320 -19.61 9.32 26.01
N GLY A 321 -20.23 9.46 27.17
CA GLY A 321 -19.56 9.32 28.47
C GLY A 321 -19.21 7.87 28.81
N LYS A 322 -18.36 7.73 29.81
CA LYS A 322 -18.04 6.46 30.45
C LYS A 322 -19.31 5.76 30.96
N GLY A 323 -19.34 4.43 30.92
CA GLY A 323 -20.43 3.61 31.45
C GLY A 323 -21.44 3.12 30.39
N ASN A 324 -21.49 3.77 29.22
CA ASN A 324 -22.32 3.28 28.12
C ASN A 324 -21.74 1.97 27.55
N LYS A 325 -22.59 0.95 27.44
CA LYS A 325 -22.15 -0.42 27.17
C LYS A 325 -22.18 -0.79 25.69
N GLU A 326 -23.24 -0.42 24.99
CA GLU A 326 -23.43 -0.78 23.60
C GLU A 326 -23.36 0.45 22.70
N ILE A 327 -22.45 0.46 21.77
CA ILE A 327 -22.28 1.53 20.79
C ILE A 327 -22.24 0.91 19.41
N VAL A 328 -23.24 1.26 18.57
CA VAL A 328 -23.42 0.72 17.23
C VAL A 328 -23.46 1.85 16.22
N PHE A 329 -22.78 1.67 15.10
CA PHE A 329 -22.71 2.62 13.99
C PHE A 329 -23.41 2.04 12.78
N LYS A 330 -24.32 2.82 12.17
CA LYS A 330 -25.13 2.40 11.02
C LYS A 330 -24.99 3.37 9.86
N CYS A 331 -25.07 2.83 8.64
CA CYS A 331 -25.17 3.58 7.41
C CYS A 331 -26.65 3.89 7.09
N VAL A 332 -26.91 5.06 6.52
CA VAL A 332 -28.22 5.44 6.00
C VAL A 332 -28.26 5.31 4.49
N ASP A 333 -27.17 5.67 3.81
CA ASP A 333 -27.06 5.65 2.36
C ASP A 333 -25.71 5.02 1.95
N PRO A 334 -25.71 3.79 1.41
CA PRO A 334 -24.50 3.11 0.97
C PRO A 334 -23.73 3.83 -0.15
N GLU A 335 -24.40 4.62 -0.99
CA GLU A 335 -23.75 5.39 -2.04
C GLU A 335 -23.01 6.62 -1.50
N ASN A 336 -23.42 7.10 -0.31
CA ASN A 336 -22.76 8.18 0.41
C ASN A 336 -22.58 7.81 1.88
N PRO A 337 -21.67 6.86 2.19
CA PRO A 337 -21.56 6.29 3.52
C PRO A 337 -21.02 7.28 4.55
N PRO A 338 -21.40 7.14 5.82
CA PRO A 338 -20.84 7.91 6.91
C PRO A 338 -19.39 7.50 7.16
N LYS A 339 -18.60 8.44 7.67
CA LYS A 339 -17.23 8.24 8.16
C LYS A 339 -17.12 8.79 9.55
N PHE A 340 -17.16 7.92 10.54
CA PHE A 340 -17.10 8.30 11.94
C PHE A 340 -15.66 8.34 12.44
N TYR A 341 -15.16 9.56 12.66
CA TYR A 341 -13.88 9.76 13.32
C TYR A 341 -14.08 9.77 14.83
N VAL A 342 -13.41 8.86 15.52
CA VAL A 342 -13.51 8.69 16.97
C VAL A 342 -12.18 9.01 17.63
N SER A 343 -12.25 9.77 18.71
CA SER A 343 -11.16 9.95 19.67
C SER A 343 -11.65 9.56 21.05
N SER A 344 -10.93 8.70 21.74
CA SER A 344 -11.30 8.21 23.06
C SER A 344 -10.13 8.32 24.03
N CYS A 345 -10.41 8.68 25.29
CA CYS A 345 -9.43 8.78 26.36
C CYS A 345 -9.97 8.14 27.66
N PRO A 346 -9.10 7.81 28.64
CA PRO A 346 -9.55 7.37 29.97
C PRO A 346 -10.42 8.40 30.66
N ALA A 347 -11.46 7.94 31.35
CA ALA A 347 -12.40 8.80 32.07
C ALA A 347 -12.55 8.40 33.54
N HIS A 348 -12.64 9.40 34.42
CA HIS A 348 -12.81 9.20 35.86
C HIS A 348 -14.25 9.34 36.32
N LYS A 349 -15.09 10.02 35.53
CA LYS A 349 -16.50 10.31 35.85
C LYS A 349 -17.39 9.91 34.68
N GLU A 350 -18.65 9.67 35.00
CA GLU A 350 -19.71 9.45 34.03
C GLU A 350 -20.40 10.79 33.72
N TYR A 351 -20.55 11.07 32.42
CA TYR A 351 -21.27 12.23 31.92
C TYR A 351 -22.31 11.77 30.89
N PRO A 352 -23.44 12.49 30.76
CA PRO A 352 -24.47 12.12 29.81
C PRO A 352 -23.99 12.20 28.36
N THR A 353 -24.54 11.35 27.53
CA THR A 353 -24.33 11.42 26.05
C THR A 353 -24.96 12.70 25.51
N VAL A 354 -24.21 13.45 24.71
CA VAL A 354 -24.66 14.71 24.10
C VAL A 354 -24.33 14.74 22.62
N LYS A 355 -25.40 14.81 21.80
CA LYS A 355 -25.23 15.12 20.38
C LYS A 355 -25.01 16.61 20.18
N ILE A 356 -24.07 16.96 19.31
CA ILE A 356 -23.70 18.33 18.96
C ILE A 356 -23.95 18.55 17.47
N ASP A 357 -25.00 19.30 17.18
CA ASP A 357 -25.30 19.73 15.83
C ASP A 357 -24.30 20.81 15.40
N ILE A 358 -23.62 20.62 14.25
CA ILE A 358 -22.63 21.57 13.73
C ILE A 358 -23.21 22.98 13.54
N THR A 359 -24.50 23.10 13.26
CA THR A 359 -25.14 24.42 13.07
C THR A 359 -25.26 25.20 14.39
N LYS A 360 -25.28 24.48 15.53
CA LYS A 360 -25.36 25.02 16.89
C LYS A 360 -23.99 25.17 17.55
N ALA A 361 -22.92 24.63 16.96
CA ALA A 361 -21.58 24.76 17.46
C ALA A 361 -21.16 26.24 17.51
N LYS A 362 -20.48 26.63 18.58
CA LYS A 362 -19.99 28.01 18.73
C LYS A 362 -18.93 28.31 17.67
N LYS A 363 -19.20 29.31 16.84
CA LYS A 363 -18.30 29.72 15.76
C LYS A 363 -17.40 30.88 16.23
N VAL A 364 -16.10 30.65 16.15
CA VAL A 364 -15.08 31.66 16.47
C VAL A 364 -14.31 32.01 15.20
N PRO A 365 -14.56 33.20 14.59
CA PRO A 365 -13.78 33.64 13.44
C PRO A 365 -12.36 34.02 13.89
N CYS A 366 -11.36 33.60 13.12
CA CYS A 366 -9.95 33.86 13.41
C CYS A 366 -9.19 34.27 12.16
N GLY A 367 -8.20 35.15 12.32
CA GLY A 367 -7.32 35.62 11.28
C GLY A 367 -8.00 36.51 10.24
N SER A 368 -7.25 36.93 9.24
CA SER A 368 -7.72 37.77 8.16
C SER A 368 -7.29 37.28 6.79
N ALA A 369 -7.89 37.79 5.72
CA ALA A 369 -7.45 37.48 4.36
C ALA A 369 -6.07 38.07 4.05
N ALA A 370 -5.72 39.20 4.70
CA ALA A 370 -4.41 39.82 4.54
C ALA A 370 -3.27 38.96 5.09
N ASP A 371 -3.55 38.18 6.15
CA ASP A 371 -2.58 37.28 6.76
C ASP A 371 -2.62 35.86 6.13
N CYS A 372 -3.33 35.67 5.03
CA CYS A 372 -3.57 34.36 4.40
C CYS A 372 -4.07 33.29 5.38
N ASN A 373 -4.81 33.67 6.42
CA ASN A 373 -5.20 32.82 7.53
C ASN A 373 -6.65 33.04 8.00
N LYS A 374 -7.56 33.37 7.07
CA LYS A 374 -8.99 33.53 7.43
C LYS A 374 -9.61 32.14 7.65
N ARG A 375 -10.04 31.87 8.88
CA ARG A 375 -10.63 30.59 9.29
C ARG A 375 -11.76 30.78 10.29
N VAL A 376 -12.57 29.75 10.46
CA VAL A 376 -13.61 29.67 11.50
C VAL A 376 -13.37 28.40 12.31
N ILE A 377 -13.23 28.57 13.64
CA ILE A 377 -13.15 27.44 14.57
C ILE A 377 -14.58 27.13 15.03
N ASN A 378 -15.04 25.90 14.80
CA ASN A 378 -16.29 25.40 15.35
C ASN A 378 -15.98 24.67 16.66
N GLN A 379 -16.38 25.27 17.78
CA GLN A 379 -16.19 24.68 19.10
C GLN A 379 -17.37 23.76 19.42
N TYR A 380 -17.15 22.47 19.37
CA TYR A 380 -18.14 21.44 19.72
C TYR A 380 -18.30 21.31 21.25
N ILE A 381 -17.17 21.35 21.95
CA ILE A 381 -17.10 21.31 23.40
C ILE A 381 -16.33 22.54 23.83
N HIS A 382 -16.89 23.33 24.73
CA HIS A 382 -16.25 24.50 25.27
C HIS A 382 -16.73 24.73 26.72
N PRO A 383 -15.95 25.39 27.57
CA PRO A 383 -16.35 25.78 28.94
C PRO A 383 -17.64 26.59 28.96
#